data_1746915bb058ce1c067d221825cf7487
#
_entry.id   1746915bb058ce1c067d221825cf7487
#
_cell.length_a   1.000
_cell.length_b   1.000
_cell.length_c   1.000
_cell.angle_alpha   90.00
_cell.angle_beta   90.00
_cell.angle_gamma   90.00
#
_symmetry.space_group_name_H-M   'P 1'
#
loop_
_entity.id
_entity.type
_entity.pdbx_description
1 polymer ?
#
loop_
_entity_poly.entity_id
_entity_poly.type
_entity_poly.pdbx_seq_one_letter_code
_entity_poly.pdbx_strand_id
1 'polypeptide(L)'
;MIVTEYVYSTVNGGVPLKADVYYKSVTNDAVREAGPIVLVIYGGGFVGGSKAAVSKARLESLVHEFDFTVVVPDYRHCPTVSVFQGPIADIHTCFSWTCKELPALLSRDVGVSVDGGRVAVIGSSAGGTLALHLGSATPPPKAIVSYFPAVYLKDPFWHSPMEVFSQVPRFPQAFLDKVNSEGIVTSTPSSFRRVPDSPKPVPDFSRPRTAYLLSNLRDGTLFRNVVQDGDYERVDPVELFSAKFPPTCFVHGSEDKMCHPIFSKTAYESLRSLGVDTELLIADGEGHDFESSMSKDHPHFSIIRNSHRFIAERV
;
A
#
# COMPACT_ATOMS: atom_id res chain seq x y z
N MET A 1 19.55 10.11 2.55
CA MET A 1 18.12 10.08 2.92
C MET A 1 18.02 10.09 4.43
N ILE A 2 17.26 11.03 4.98
CA ILE A 2 16.95 11.20 6.41
C ILE A 2 15.53 10.69 6.63
N VAL A 3 15.22 10.23 7.83
CA VAL A 3 13.87 9.81 8.24
C VAL A 3 13.50 10.45 9.57
N THR A 4 12.26 10.93 9.66
CA THR A 4 11.64 11.42 10.89
C THR A 4 10.28 10.77 11.07
N GLU A 5 9.99 10.24 12.24
CA GLU A 5 8.68 9.66 12.56
C GLU A 5 7.74 10.73 13.10
N TYR A 6 6.51 10.77 12.57
CA TYR A 6 5.42 11.64 13.04
C TYR A 6 4.20 10.82 13.45
N VAL A 7 3.44 11.34 14.39
CA VAL A 7 2.08 10.87 14.71
C VAL A 7 1.11 11.66 13.85
N TYR A 8 0.43 11.02 12.91
CA TYR A 8 -0.53 11.70 12.03
C TYR A 8 -1.97 11.66 12.58
N SER A 9 -2.24 10.76 13.52
CA SER A 9 -3.53 10.66 14.20
C SER A 9 -3.41 9.86 15.50
N THR A 10 -4.46 9.93 16.33
CA THR A 10 -4.60 9.10 17.53
C THR A 10 -6.01 8.52 17.55
N VAL A 11 -6.13 7.22 17.73
CA VAL A 11 -7.40 6.49 17.68
C VAL A 11 -7.68 5.79 19.01
N ASN A 12 -8.96 5.54 19.30
CA ASN A 12 -9.49 4.67 20.37
C ASN A 12 -8.57 4.49 21.59
N GLY A 13 -8.72 5.34 22.60
CA GLY A 13 -7.96 5.18 23.85
C GLY A 13 -6.50 5.63 23.80
N GLY A 14 -6.11 6.41 22.79
CA GLY A 14 -4.80 7.03 22.74
C GLY A 14 -3.74 6.27 21.93
N VAL A 15 -4.15 5.30 21.10
CA VAL A 15 -3.20 4.57 20.21
C VAL A 15 -2.75 5.51 19.09
N PRO A 16 -1.43 5.83 18.99
CA PRO A 16 -0.92 6.70 17.93
C PRO A 16 -0.81 5.94 16.61
N LEU A 17 -1.27 6.59 15.54
CA LEU A 17 -1.00 6.19 14.16
C LEU A 17 0.20 6.98 13.66
N LYS A 18 1.24 6.27 13.22
CA LYS A 18 2.55 6.84 12.93
C LYS A 18 2.89 6.75 11.45
N ALA A 19 3.66 7.72 10.96
CA ALA A 19 4.25 7.69 9.62
C ALA A 19 5.74 8.02 9.69
N ASP A 20 6.54 7.31 8.90
CA ASP A 20 7.91 7.70 8.61
C ASP A 20 7.93 8.66 7.42
N VAL A 21 8.64 9.77 7.57
CA VAL A 21 8.81 10.77 6.51
C VAL A 21 10.29 10.78 6.11
N TYR A 22 10.54 10.42 4.84
CA TYR A 22 11.88 10.36 4.25
C TYR A 22 12.12 11.54 3.35
N TYR A 23 13.27 12.20 3.48
CA TYR A 23 13.65 13.39 2.71
C TYR A 23 15.15 13.50 2.51
N LYS A 24 15.57 14.39 1.60
CA LYS A 24 16.98 14.73 1.42
C LYS A 24 17.47 15.63 2.55
N SER A 25 18.75 15.50 2.90
CA SER A 25 19.40 16.47 3.79
C SER A 25 19.35 17.88 3.17
N VAL A 26 18.95 18.86 3.96
CA VAL A 26 18.99 20.26 3.55
C VAL A 26 20.43 20.75 3.68
N THR A 27 21.07 21.12 2.58
CA THR A 27 22.33 21.87 2.58
C THR A 27 22.01 23.35 2.57
N ASN A 28 22.68 24.12 3.42
CA ASN A 28 22.31 25.46 3.92
C ASN A 28 22.20 26.63 2.91
N ASP A 29 22.29 26.46 1.59
CA ASP A 29 22.55 27.63 0.70
C ASP A 29 21.57 27.88 -0.45
N ALA A 30 20.40 27.22 -0.50
CA ALA A 30 19.42 27.51 -1.54
C ALA A 30 18.00 27.57 -0.99
N VAL A 31 17.32 28.68 -1.22
CA VAL A 31 15.85 28.75 -1.15
C VAL A 31 15.32 27.75 -2.18
N ARG A 32 14.95 26.57 -1.74
CA ARG A 32 14.31 25.56 -2.60
C ARG A 32 12.82 25.86 -2.68
N GLU A 33 12.27 25.74 -3.88
CA GLU A 33 10.82 25.65 -4.03
C GLU A 33 10.28 24.46 -3.22
N ALA A 34 9.05 24.59 -2.74
CA ALA A 34 8.39 23.51 -1.99
C ALA A 34 8.26 22.26 -2.86
N GLY A 35 8.90 21.15 -2.40
CA GLY A 35 8.97 19.90 -3.14
C GLY A 35 7.66 19.09 -3.12
N PRO A 36 7.46 18.17 -4.07
CA PRO A 36 6.32 17.27 -4.07
C PRO A 36 6.41 16.19 -2.97
N ILE A 37 5.25 15.66 -2.60
CA ILE A 37 5.14 14.58 -1.62
C ILE A 37 4.58 13.33 -2.28
N VAL A 38 5.05 12.16 -1.87
CA VAL A 38 4.43 10.88 -2.23
C VAL A 38 4.10 10.08 -0.97
N LEU A 39 2.83 9.67 -0.86
CA LEU A 39 2.36 8.73 0.18
C LEU A 39 2.56 7.30 -0.33
N VAL A 40 3.32 6.46 0.38
CA VAL A 40 3.59 5.07 -0.01
C VAL A 40 2.94 4.11 0.98
N ILE A 41 2.00 3.30 0.51
CA ILE A 41 1.16 2.44 1.33
C ILE A 41 1.56 0.97 1.10
N TYR A 42 2.02 0.30 2.17
CA TYR A 42 2.43 -1.09 2.11
C TYR A 42 1.23 -2.05 2.00
N GLY A 43 1.49 -3.26 1.51
CA GLY A 43 0.54 -4.37 1.44
C GLY A 43 0.45 -5.18 2.73
N GLY A 44 -0.12 -6.40 2.63
CA GLY A 44 -0.24 -7.34 3.76
C GLY A 44 -1.67 -7.80 4.02
N GLY A 45 -2.53 -7.79 2.99
CA GLY A 45 -3.90 -8.32 3.05
C GLY A 45 -4.79 -7.60 4.07
N PHE A 46 -4.48 -6.35 4.43
CA PHE A 46 -5.12 -5.57 5.51
C PHE A 46 -4.92 -6.16 6.91
N VAL A 47 -4.23 -7.29 7.05
CA VAL A 47 -4.09 -8.05 8.30
C VAL A 47 -2.71 -7.89 8.92
N GLY A 48 -1.71 -7.58 8.12
CA GLY A 48 -0.33 -7.47 8.58
C GLY A 48 0.50 -6.48 7.77
N GLY A 49 1.78 -6.42 8.09
CA GLY A 49 2.74 -5.51 7.48
C GLY A 49 3.10 -4.31 8.35
N SER A 50 3.95 -3.45 7.84
CA SER A 50 4.37 -2.22 8.51
C SER A 50 5.04 -1.27 7.51
N LYS A 51 5.19 -0.01 7.87
CA LYS A 51 5.97 0.98 7.13
C LYS A 51 7.40 0.53 6.80
N ALA A 52 7.98 -0.35 7.61
CA ALA A 52 9.30 -0.93 7.36
C ALA A 52 9.34 -1.95 6.19
N ALA A 53 8.18 -2.35 5.64
CA ALA A 53 8.11 -3.27 4.49
C ALA A 53 8.44 -2.60 3.15
N VAL A 54 8.41 -1.26 3.08
CA VAL A 54 8.73 -0.54 1.84
C VAL A 54 10.22 -0.69 1.52
N SER A 55 10.54 -1.17 0.32
CA SER A 55 11.93 -1.46 -0.05
C SER A 55 12.81 -0.20 -0.05
N LYS A 56 14.04 -0.36 0.44
CA LYS A 56 15.03 0.73 0.45
C LYS A 56 15.30 1.25 -0.96
N ALA A 57 15.36 0.38 -1.97
CA ALA A 57 15.58 0.76 -3.35
C ALA A 57 14.48 1.68 -3.90
N ARG A 58 13.21 1.41 -3.54
CA ARG A 58 12.07 2.28 -3.87
C ARG A 58 12.20 3.64 -3.19
N LEU A 59 12.45 3.67 -1.88
CA LEU A 59 12.62 4.91 -1.13
C LEU A 59 13.78 5.76 -1.68
N GLU A 60 14.92 5.13 -1.98
CA GLU A 60 16.06 5.81 -2.58
C GLU A 60 15.76 6.37 -3.98
N SER A 61 15.01 5.64 -4.80
CA SER A 61 14.59 6.13 -6.11
C SER A 61 13.67 7.33 -5.97
N LEU A 62 12.63 7.26 -5.14
CA LEU A 62 11.69 8.37 -4.93
C LEU A 62 12.38 9.61 -4.36
N VAL A 63 13.21 9.45 -3.34
CA VAL A 63 13.87 10.59 -2.67
C VAL A 63 15.02 11.15 -3.51
N HIS A 64 15.89 10.32 -4.07
CA HIS A 64 17.13 10.81 -4.69
C HIS A 64 17.03 11.02 -6.21
N GLU A 65 16.23 10.19 -6.92
CA GLU A 65 16.11 10.28 -8.36
C GLU A 65 14.95 11.21 -8.77
N PHE A 66 13.83 11.18 -8.02
CA PHE A 66 12.61 11.92 -8.35
C PHE A 66 12.30 13.11 -7.41
N ASP A 67 13.14 13.36 -6.43
CA ASP A 67 13.08 14.51 -5.51
C ASP A 67 11.80 14.62 -4.66
N PHE A 68 11.16 13.48 -4.36
CA PHE A 68 10.02 13.43 -3.48
C PHE A 68 10.43 13.46 -2.00
N THR A 69 9.58 14.11 -1.18
CA THR A 69 9.43 13.73 0.22
C THR A 69 8.47 12.55 0.32
N VAL A 70 8.91 11.45 0.94
CA VAL A 70 8.14 10.20 0.97
C VAL A 70 7.54 10.00 2.35
N VAL A 71 6.22 9.79 2.42
CA VAL A 71 5.47 9.50 3.65
C VAL A 71 5.06 8.03 3.62
N VAL A 72 5.42 7.26 4.66
CA VAL A 72 5.04 5.85 4.77
C VAL A 72 4.29 5.64 6.09
N PRO A 73 2.95 5.51 6.07
CA PRO A 73 2.15 5.34 7.28
C PRO A 73 2.04 3.89 7.71
N ASP A 74 1.95 3.66 9.03
CA ASP A 74 1.27 2.50 9.59
C ASP A 74 -0.24 2.78 9.68
N TYR A 75 -1.07 1.75 9.57
CA TYR A 75 -2.53 1.83 9.68
C TYR A 75 -3.09 0.66 10.49
N ARG A 76 -4.29 0.77 11.06
CA ARG A 76 -4.90 -0.31 11.85
C ARG A 76 -5.17 -1.54 11.00
N HIS A 77 -4.84 -2.71 11.55
CA HIS A 77 -5.00 -3.99 10.88
C HIS A 77 -6.30 -4.69 11.27
N CYS A 78 -6.94 -5.34 10.27
CA CYS A 78 -8.00 -6.31 10.47
C CYS A 78 -7.47 -7.58 11.21
N PRO A 79 -8.33 -8.39 11.81
CA PRO A 79 -9.78 -8.31 11.85
C PRO A 79 -10.35 -7.55 13.06
N THR A 80 -9.51 -7.01 13.98
CA THR A 80 -9.98 -6.26 15.15
C THR A 80 -10.73 -4.97 14.78
N VAL A 81 -10.64 -4.57 13.54
CA VAL A 81 -11.38 -3.49 12.90
C VAL A 81 -11.70 -3.91 11.47
N SER A 82 -12.83 -3.47 10.90
CA SER A 82 -13.14 -3.72 9.48
C SER A 82 -12.20 -2.93 8.57
N VAL A 83 -12.03 -3.38 7.31
CA VAL A 83 -11.18 -2.66 6.35
C VAL A 83 -11.65 -1.22 6.13
N PHE A 84 -12.97 -0.98 6.17
CA PHE A 84 -13.54 0.35 6.01
C PHE A 84 -13.26 1.26 7.22
N GLN A 85 -13.48 0.76 8.45
CA GLN A 85 -13.32 1.56 9.67
C GLN A 85 -11.86 1.71 10.13
N GLY A 86 -10.97 0.82 9.71
CA GLY A 86 -9.55 0.84 10.01
C GLY A 86 -8.72 1.31 8.82
N PRO A 87 -8.19 0.40 7.98
CA PRO A 87 -7.23 0.75 6.93
C PRO A 87 -7.67 1.90 6.04
N ILE A 88 -8.90 1.89 5.49
CA ILE A 88 -9.39 2.95 4.61
C ILE A 88 -9.47 4.28 5.36
N ALA A 89 -10.13 4.31 6.53
CA ALA A 89 -10.29 5.53 7.32
C ALA A 89 -8.92 6.13 7.73
N ASP A 90 -7.98 5.27 8.13
CA ASP A 90 -6.66 5.70 8.58
C ASP A 90 -5.83 6.30 7.43
N ILE A 91 -5.88 5.69 6.23
CA ILE A 91 -5.16 6.20 5.07
C ILE A 91 -5.75 7.51 4.56
N HIS A 92 -7.09 7.68 4.57
CA HIS A 92 -7.71 8.97 4.30
C HIS A 92 -7.28 10.05 5.30
N THR A 93 -7.20 9.69 6.60
CA THR A 93 -6.70 10.60 7.65
C THR A 93 -5.25 10.98 7.42
N CYS A 94 -4.38 9.98 7.12
CA CYS A 94 -2.97 10.24 6.82
C CYS A 94 -2.80 11.12 5.58
N PHE A 95 -3.55 10.87 4.51
CA PHE A 95 -3.51 11.70 3.30
C PHE A 95 -3.92 13.15 3.59
N SER A 96 -5.01 13.35 4.34
CA SER A 96 -5.44 14.70 4.76
C SER A 96 -4.38 15.40 5.60
N TRP A 97 -3.77 14.71 6.57
CA TRP A 97 -2.66 15.21 7.38
C TRP A 97 -1.43 15.56 6.53
N THR A 98 -1.08 14.70 5.57
CA THR A 98 0.02 14.93 4.63
C THR A 98 -0.17 16.22 3.82
N CYS A 99 -1.40 16.47 3.37
CA CYS A 99 -1.72 17.68 2.60
C CYS A 99 -1.75 18.95 3.45
N LYS A 100 -2.25 18.87 4.70
CA LYS A 100 -2.62 20.08 5.48
C LYS A 100 -1.63 20.44 6.58
N GLU A 101 -1.03 19.46 7.23
CA GLU A 101 -0.24 19.64 8.45
C GLU A 101 1.23 19.37 8.25
N LEU A 102 1.59 18.35 7.49
CA LEU A 102 2.97 17.94 7.26
C LEU A 102 3.88 19.07 6.73
N PRO A 103 3.44 19.94 5.79
CA PRO A 103 4.30 21.02 5.30
C PRO A 103 4.80 21.96 6.41
N ALA A 104 3.91 22.38 7.32
CA ALA A 104 4.28 23.23 8.45
C ALA A 104 5.16 22.49 9.47
N LEU A 105 4.90 21.20 9.71
CA LEU A 105 5.71 20.38 10.62
C LEU A 105 7.14 20.20 10.10
N LEU A 106 7.32 19.81 8.84
CA LEU A 106 8.66 19.64 8.24
C LEU A 106 9.45 20.94 8.17
N SER A 107 8.81 22.04 7.80
CA SER A 107 9.46 23.33 7.79
C SER A 107 9.95 23.74 9.17
N ARG A 108 9.13 23.56 10.21
CA ARG A 108 9.46 23.90 11.60
C ARG A 108 10.54 23.01 12.18
N ASP A 109 10.42 21.68 12.01
CA ASP A 109 11.21 20.70 12.76
C ASP A 109 12.56 20.41 12.09
N VAL A 110 12.61 20.45 10.76
CA VAL A 110 13.79 20.02 9.99
C VAL A 110 14.17 20.96 8.83
N GLY A 111 13.47 22.07 8.65
CA GLY A 111 13.76 23.05 7.61
C GLY A 111 13.47 22.58 6.17
N VAL A 112 12.69 21.52 6.00
CA VAL A 112 12.31 20.99 4.66
C VAL A 112 11.01 21.63 4.21
N SER A 113 11.02 22.25 3.01
CA SER A 113 9.84 22.86 2.40
C SER A 113 9.19 21.88 1.43
N VAL A 114 7.90 21.59 1.64
CA VAL A 114 7.10 20.73 0.77
C VAL A 114 5.73 21.35 0.47
N ASP A 115 5.14 20.99 -0.66
CA ASP A 115 3.82 21.49 -1.09
C ASP A 115 2.74 20.43 -0.86
N GLY A 116 1.88 20.64 0.13
CA GLY A 116 0.72 19.76 0.41
C GLY A 116 -0.35 19.76 -0.69
N GLY A 117 -0.26 20.65 -1.69
CA GLY A 117 -1.08 20.61 -2.91
C GLY A 117 -0.52 19.70 -4.01
N ARG A 118 0.73 19.21 -3.86
CA ARG A 118 1.44 18.37 -4.83
C ARG A 118 1.72 16.98 -4.24
N VAL A 119 0.64 16.25 -3.93
CA VAL A 119 0.73 14.91 -3.30
C VAL A 119 0.29 13.84 -4.29
N ALA A 120 1.18 12.88 -4.56
CA ALA A 120 0.88 11.63 -5.25
C ALA A 120 0.80 10.46 -4.27
N VAL A 121 0.28 9.32 -4.73
CA VAL A 121 0.12 8.12 -3.90
C VAL A 121 0.63 6.88 -4.63
N ILE A 122 1.34 6.01 -3.92
CA ILE A 122 1.74 4.69 -4.40
C ILE A 122 1.26 3.66 -3.37
N GLY A 123 0.70 2.53 -3.84
CA GLY A 123 0.37 1.42 -2.95
C GLY A 123 0.61 0.08 -3.58
N SER A 124 0.88 -0.94 -2.74
CA SER A 124 1.13 -2.31 -3.20
C SER A 124 0.15 -3.30 -2.56
N SER A 125 -0.42 -4.22 -3.34
CA SER A 125 -1.37 -5.24 -2.86
C SER A 125 -2.57 -4.59 -2.13
N ALA A 126 -2.85 -4.95 -0.87
CA ALA A 126 -3.83 -4.24 -0.04
C ALA A 126 -3.59 -2.72 0.00
N GLY A 127 -2.32 -2.27 0.02
CA GLY A 127 -1.96 -0.85 -0.09
C GLY A 127 -2.31 -0.26 -1.45
N GLY A 128 -2.27 -1.06 -2.53
CA GLY A 128 -2.72 -0.67 -3.87
C GLY A 128 -4.23 -0.40 -3.92
N THR A 129 -5.01 -1.24 -3.25
CA THR A 129 -6.46 -1.03 -3.04
C THR A 129 -6.71 0.26 -2.26
N LEU A 130 -5.96 0.47 -1.16
CA LEU A 130 -6.06 1.69 -0.33
C LEU A 130 -5.64 2.95 -1.10
N ALA A 131 -4.62 2.86 -1.95
CA ALA A 131 -4.18 3.98 -2.81
C ALA A 131 -5.28 4.39 -3.79
N LEU A 132 -5.92 3.42 -4.45
CA LEU A 132 -7.06 3.68 -5.35
C LEU A 132 -8.25 4.29 -4.60
N HIS A 133 -8.50 3.87 -3.35
CA HIS A 133 -9.60 4.41 -2.54
C HIS A 133 -9.43 5.92 -2.28
N LEU A 134 -8.20 6.43 -2.24
CA LEU A 134 -7.91 7.85 -2.12
C LEU A 134 -8.33 8.68 -3.35
N GLY A 135 -8.68 8.04 -4.46
CA GLY A 135 -9.27 8.74 -5.62
C GLY A 135 -10.56 9.48 -5.29
N SER A 136 -11.25 9.11 -4.21
CA SER A 136 -12.44 9.81 -3.68
C SER A 136 -12.13 10.93 -2.67
N ALA A 137 -10.88 11.15 -2.30
CA ALA A 137 -10.50 12.21 -1.36
C ALA A 137 -10.79 13.61 -1.93
N THR A 138 -10.92 14.60 -1.05
CA THR A 138 -11.17 15.99 -1.46
C THR A 138 -10.18 16.94 -0.77
N PRO A 139 -9.23 17.51 -1.54
CA PRO A 139 -8.92 17.23 -2.95
C PRO A 139 -8.34 15.80 -3.12
N PRO A 140 -8.43 15.19 -4.31
CA PRO A 140 -7.81 13.92 -4.58
C PRO A 140 -6.29 14.06 -4.77
N PRO A 141 -5.52 12.94 -4.71
CA PRO A 141 -4.11 12.96 -5.09
C PRO A 141 -3.92 13.38 -6.55
N LYS A 142 -2.76 13.95 -6.87
CA LYS A 142 -2.41 14.38 -8.23
C LYS A 142 -2.27 13.22 -9.19
N ALA A 143 -1.79 12.07 -8.70
CA ALA A 143 -1.72 10.82 -9.43
C ALA A 143 -1.63 9.63 -8.47
N ILE A 144 -2.02 8.46 -8.94
CA ILE A 144 -1.99 7.20 -8.18
C ILE A 144 -1.18 6.17 -8.94
N VAL A 145 -0.32 5.43 -8.24
CA VAL A 145 0.28 4.18 -8.72
C VAL A 145 -0.22 3.03 -7.86
N SER A 146 -0.84 2.05 -8.50
CA SER A 146 -1.37 0.89 -7.79
C SER A 146 -0.71 -0.40 -8.31
N TYR A 147 0.08 -1.02 -7.43
CA TYR A 147 0.75 -2.29 -7.72
C TYR A 147 -0.15 -3.45 -7.32
N PHE A 148 -0.47 -4.32 -8.26
CA PHE A 148 -1.24 -5.57 -8.09
C PHE A 148 -2.34 -5.47 -7.02
N PRO A 149 -3.29 -4.51 -7.15
CA PRO A 149 -4.35 -4.31 -6.17
C PRO A 149 -5.35 -5.45 -6.14
N ALA A 150 -5.97 -5.67 -4.98
CA ALA A 150 -7.22 -6.41 -4.89
C ALA A 150 -8.37 -5.45 -5.21
N VAL A 151 -9.03 -5.69 -6.31
CA VAL A 151 -10.19 -4.93 -6.81
C VAL A 151 -11.24 -5.89 -7.37
N TYR A 152 -12.45 -5.40 -7.67
CA TYR A 152 -13.60 -6.24 -8.03
C TYR A 152 -13.89 -7.27 -6.94
N LEU A 153 -14.03 -6.79 -5.70
CA LEU A 153 -14.08 -7.63 -4.50
C LEU A 153 -15.28 -8.58 -4.41
N LYS A 154 -16.30 -8.42 -5.27
CA LYS A 154 -17.42 -9.35 -5.44
C LYS A 154 -17.09 -10.52 -6.37
N ASP A 155 -15.97 -10.47 -7.10
CA ASP A 155 -15.60 -11.55 -8.02
C ASP A 155 -15.40 -12.87 -7.25
N PRO A 156 -15.95 -13.99 -7.76
CA PRO A 156 -15.79 -15.31 -7.14
C PRO A 156 -14.35 -15.72 -6.87
N PHE A 157 -13.37 -15.18 -7.61
CA PHE A 157 -11.95 -15.43 -7.36
C PHE A 157 -11.57 -15.15 -5.90
N TRP A 158 -12.02 -14.02 -5.33
CA TRP A 158 -11.68 -13.61 -3.97
C TRP A 158 -12.35 -14.46 -2.89
N HIS A 159 -13.38 -15.21 -3.25
CA HIS A 159 -14.20 -16.04 -2.35
C HIS A 159 -13.98 -17.54 -2.57
N SER A 160 -13.00 -17.91 -3.38
CA SER A 160 -12.63 -19.28 -3.69
C SER A 160 -11.25 -19.62 -3.10
N PRO A 161 -11.01 -20.89 -2.72
CA PRO A 161 -9.70 -21.34 -2.28
C PRO A 161 -8.61 -21.02 -3.29
N MET A 162 -7.51 -20.43 -2.81
CA MET A 162 -6.37 -20.06 -3.67
C MET A 162 -5.35 -21.20 -3.72
N GLU A 163 -5.18 -21.80 -4.90
CA GLU A 163 -4.27 -22.94 -5.13
C GLU A 163 -2.83 -22.65 -4.70
N VAL A 164 -2.35 -21.42 -4.90
CA VAL A 164 -0.99 -21.00 -4.50
C VAL A 164 -0.73 -21.14 -3.00
N PHE A 165 -1.78 -21.19 -2.18
CA PHE A 165 -1.72 -21.39 -0.73
C PHE A 165 -2.19 -22.78 -0.28
N SER A 166 -2.42 -23.74 -1.19
CA SER A 166 -2.91 -25.09 -0.86
C SER A 166 -2.04 -25.84 0.16
N GLN A 167 -0.73 -25.55 0.18
CA GLN A 167 0.24 -26.15 1.10
C GLN A 167 0.29 -25.48 2.49
N VAL A 168 -0.48 -24.41 2.74
CA VAL A 168 -0.55 -23.79 4.06
C VAL A 168 -1.17 -24.78 5.05
N PRO A 169 -0.50 -25.09 6.19
CA PRO A 169 -1.01 -26.02 7.17
C PRO A 169 -2.38 -25.63 7.72
N ARG A 170 -3.12 -26.62 8.22
CA ARG A 170 -4.32 -26.34 9.02
C ARG A 170 -3.92 -26.08 10.46
N PHE A 171 -4.44 -25.01 11.03
CA PHE A 171 -4.16 -24.59 12.40
C PHE A 171 -5.41 -24.80 13.27
N PRO A 172 -5.25 -25.10 14.58
CA PRO A 172 -6.36 -25.08 15.51
C PRO A 172 -7.05 -23.71 15.51
N GLN A 173 -8.38 -23.69 15.53
CA GLN A 173 -9.16 -22.44 15.51
C GLN A 173 -8.75 -21.51 16.68
N ALA A 174 -8.54 -22.06 17.87
CA ALA A 174 -8.08 -21.30 19.03
C ALA A 174 -6.71 -20.62 18.84
N PHE A 175 -5.87 -21.09 17.90
CA PHE A 175 -4.63 -20.40 17.54
C PHE A 175 -4.90 -19.24 16.59
N LEU A 176 -5.77 -19.44 15.61
CA LEU A 176 -6.16 -18.38 14.65
C LEU A 176 -6.94 -17.26 15.37
N ASP A 177 -7.80 -17.59 16.32
CA ASP A 177 -8.64 -16.64 17.05
C ASP A 177 -7.85 -15.69 17.96
N LYS A 178 -6.58 -15.99 18.23
CA LYS A 178 -5.71 -15.08 18.99
C LYS A 178 -5.64 -13.69 18.39
N VAL A 179 -5.76 -13.57 17.05
CA VAL A 179 -5.75 -12.25 16.37
C VAL A 179 -6.90 -11.34 16.80
N ASN A 180 -8.04 -11.91 17.22
CA ASN A 180 -9.21 -11.15 17.64
C ASN A 180 -9.04 -10.52 19.04
N SER A 181 -8.10 -11.01 19.83
CA SER A 181 -7.81 -10.54 21.19
C SER A 181 -6.54 -9.69 21.30
N GLU A 182 -5.87 -9.39 20.19
CA GLU A 182 -4.62 -8.59 20.20
C GLU A 182 -4.84 -7.09 20.47
N GLY A 183 -6.08 -6.62 20.49
CA GLY A 183 -6.39 -5.19 20.55
C GLY A 183 -6.09 -4.47 19.22
N ILE A 184 -5.78 -3.17 19.30
CA ILE A 184 -5.47 -2.38 18.10
C ILE A 184 -4.02 -2.64 17.68
N VAL A 185 -3.85 -3.21 16.51
CA VAL A 185 -2.53 -3.47 15.89
C VAL A 185 -2.38 -2.56 14.67
N THR A 186 -1.29 -1.83 14.59
CA THR A 186 -0.98 -0.89 13.49
C THR A 186 0.27 -1.27 12.70
N SER A 187 1.08 -2.16 13.27
CA SER A 187 2.34 -2.59 12.70
C SER A 187 2.65 -4.02 13.12
N THR A 188 3.06 -4.84 12.18
CA THR A 188 3.50 -6.22 12.45
C THR A 188 4.77 -6.52 11.67
N PRO A 189 5.64 -7.40 12.18
CA PRO A 189 6.75 -7.91 11.40
C PRO A 189 6.25 -8.65 10.15
N SER A 190 7.10 -8.75 9.13
CA SER A 190 6.78 -9.51 7.90
C SER A 190 6.22 -10.89 8.22
N SER A 191 5.18 -11.30 7.50
CA SER A 191 4.63 -12.67 7.55
C SER A 191 5.63 -13.73 7.05
N PHE A 192 6.69 -13.31 6.39
CA PHE A 192 7.73 -14.19 5.86
C PHE A 192 9.06 -13.89 6.52
N ARG A 193 9.85 -14.93 6.80
CA ARG A 193 11.19 -14.82 7.36
C ARG A 193 12.22 -15.48 6.44
N ARG A 194 13.42 -14.92 6.40
CA ARG A 194 14.54 -15.57 5.74
C ARG A 194 15.03 -16.73 6.63
N VAL A 195 15.29 -17.85 6.00
CA VAL A 195 15.88 -19.03 6.63
C VAL A 195 17.19 -19.33 5.91
N PRO A 196 18.29 -19.63 6.63
CA PRO A 196 19.51 -20.10 6.00
C PRO A 196 19.18 -21.27 5.04
N ASP A 197 19.86 -21.32 3.91
CA ASP A 197 19.74 -22.36 2.89
C ASP A 197 18.38 -22.43 2.15
N SER A 198 17.44 -21.50 2.40
CA SER A 198 16.22 -21.38 1.61
C SER A 198 16.37 -20.31 0.53
N PRO A 199 16.12 -20.64 -0.76
CA PRO A 199 16.21 -19.67 -1.85
C PRO A 199 15.16 -18.57 -1.76
N LYS A 200 14.06 -18.82 -1.02
CA LYS A 200 12.93 -17.89 -0.83
C LYS A 200 12.60 -17.74 0.64
N PRO A 201 12.08 -16.57 1.07
CA PRO A 201 11.52 -16.42 2.40
C PRO A 201 10.38 -17.44 2.63
N VAL A 202 10.26 -17.92 3.87
CA VAL A 202 9.23 -18.88 4.28
C VAL A 202 8.24 -18.22 5.23
N PRO A 203 6.96 -18.65 5.27
CA PRO A 203 5.99 -18.14 6.23
C PRO A 203 6.43 -18.37 7.68
N ASP A 204 6.25 -17.37 8.52
CA ASP A 204 6.49 -17.49 9.97
C ASP A 204 5.20 -17.90 10.70
N PHE A 205 4.88 -19.17 10.65
CA PHE A 205 3.68 -19.73 11.29
C PHE A 205 3.72 -19.78 12.82
N SER A 206 4.80 -19.36 13.46
CA SER A 206 4.80 -19.15 14.92
C SER A 206 3.90 -17.97 15.32
N ARG A 207 3.55 -17.12 14.37
CA ARG A 207 2.72 -15.92 14.56
C ARG A 207 1.27 -16.19 14.17
N PRO A 208 0.31 -15.98 15.07
CA PRO A 208 -1.12 -16.16 14.77
C PRO A 208 -1.59 -15.35 13.55
N ARG A 209 -1.14 -14.09 13.37
CA ARG A 209 -1.52 -13.26 12.22
C ARG A 209 -1.04 -13.81 10.89
N THR A 210 0.18 -14.36 10.81
CA THR A 210 0.65 -15.02 9.59
C THR A 210 -0.20 -16.25 9.27
N ALA A 211 -0.46 -17.09 10.26
CA ALA A 211 -1.31 -18.27 10.11
C ALA A 211 -2.74 -17.87 9.71
N TYR A 212 -3.31 -16.86 10.35
CA TYR A 212 -4.63 -16.32 10.04
C TYR A 212 -4.70 -15.82 8.58
N LEU A 213 -3.80 -14.92 8.17
CA LEU A 213 -3.78 -14.36 6.81
C LEU A 213 -3.69 -15.48 5.76
N LEU A 214 -2.69 -16.36 5.89
CA LEU A 214 -2.44 -17.38 4.88
C LEU A 214 -3.52 -18.49 4.88
N SER A 215 -4.12 -18.82 6.03
CA SER A 215 -5.28 -19.72 6.08
C SER A 215 -6.49 -19.12 5.38
N ASN A 216 -6.77 -17.82 5.59
CA ASN A 216 -7.89 -17.17 4.95
C ASN A 216 -7.71 -17.02 3.42
N LEU A 217 -6.48 -16.81 2.94
CA LEU A 217 -6.17 -16.85 1.50
C LEU A 217 -6.34 -18.28 0.95
N ARG A 218 -5.81 -19.30 1.64
CA ARG A 218 -5.99 -20.69 1.26
C ARG A 218 -7.48 -21.06 1.11
N ASP A 219 -8.31 -20.64 2.06
CA ASP A 219 -9.71 -21.05 2.15
C ASP A 219 -10.66 -20.07 1.42
N GLY A 220 -10.16 -18.99 0.79
CA GLY A 220 -10.98 -17.99 0.09
C GLY A 220 -11.90 -17.17 1.01
N THR A 221 -11.47 -16.95 2.26
CA THR A 221 -12.31 -16.30 3.28
C THR A 221 -11.80 -14.93 3.73
N LEU A 222 -10.66 -14.47 3.18
CA LEU A 222 -10.01 -13.23 3.62
C LEU A 222 -10.96 -12.04 3.56
N PHE A 223 -11.56 -11.78 2.40
CA PHE A 223 -12.40 -10.59 2.22
C PHE A 223 -13.65 -10.62 3.09
N ARG A 224 -14.28 -11.79 3.29
CA ARG A 224 -15.40 -11.93 4.24
C ARG A 224 -15.00 -11.53 5.66
N ASN A 225 -13.78 -11.87 6.07
CA ASN A 225 -13.31 -11.63 7.44
C ASN A 225 -12.75 -10.22 7.66
N VAL A 226 -12.33 -9.50 6.61
CA VAL A 226 -11.85 -8.13 6.74
C VAL A 226 -12.91 -7.08 6.42
N VAL A 227 -13.87 -7.37 5.53
CA VAL A 227 -15.02 -6.48 5.23
C VAL A 227 -16.06 -6.55 6.36
N GLN A 228 -16.29 -7.73 6.93
CA GLN A 228 -17.11 -8.06 8.11
C GLN A 228 -18.63 -7.91 7.91
N ASP A 229 -19.12 -6.81 7.36
CA ASP A 229 -20.54 -6.54 7.13
C ASP A 229 -21.02 -6.97 5.74
N GLY A 230 -20.11 -7.45 4.89
CA GLY A 230 -20.41 -7.90 3.53
C GLY A 230 -20.66 -6.78 2.53
N ASP A 231 -20.50 -5.53 2.91
CA ASP A 231 -20.63 -4.37 2.00
C ASP A 231 -19.34 -4.19 1.18
N TYR A 232 -19.16 -5.07 0.19
CA TYR A 232 -18.00 -5.03 -0.70
C TYR A 232 -17.97 -3.79 -1.58
N GLU A 233 -19.11 -3.23 -1.97
CA GLU A 233 -19.18 -2.02 -2.80
C GLU A 233 -18.53 -0.84 -2.11
N ARG A 234 -18.79 -0.66 -0.81
CA ARG A 234 -18.22 0.44 -0.03
C ARG A 234 -16.71 0.40 0.08
N VAL A 235 -16.10 -0.78 -0.01
CA VAL A 235 -14.65 -0.99 0.16
C VAL A 235 -13.90 -1.24 -1.12
N ASP A 236 -14.62 -1.52 -2.23
CA ASP A 236 -14.02 -1.73 -3.53
C ASP A 236 -13.76 -0.39 -4.23
N PRO A 237 -12.49 -0.02 -4.48
CA PRO A 237 -12.20 1.28 -5.09
C PRO A 237 -12.71 1.43 -6.53
N VAL A 238 -13.05 0.35 -7.23
CA VAL A 238 -13.60 0.46 -8.59
C VAL A 238 -14.98 1.11 -8.63
N GLU A 239 -15.73 1.04 -7.52
CA GLU A 239 -17.02 1.73 -7.37
C GLU A 239 -16.87 3.27 -7.30
N LEU A 240 -15.66 3.76 -7.08
CA LEU A 240 -15.33 5.19 -7.04
C LEU A 240 -14.87 5.74 -8.39
N PHE A 241 -14.74 4.88 -9.41
CA PHE A 241 -14.23 5.28 -10.71
C PHE A 241 -15.20 6.23 -11.43
N SER A 242 -14.65 7.33 -11.93
CA SER A 242 -15.40 8.37 -12.63
C SER A 242 -14.49 9.11 -13.59
N ALA A 243 -15.04 9.91 -14.49
CA ALA A 243 -14.25 10.77 -15.38
C ALA A 243 -13.39 11.82 -14.65
N LYS A 244 -13.60 12.00 -13.33
CA LYS A 244 -12.81 12.90 -12.48
C LYS A 244 -11.81 12.16 -11.59
N PHE A 245 -11.69 10.85 -11.77
CA PHE A 245 -10.72 10.04 -11.01
C PHE A 245 -9.29 10.49 -11.36
N PRO A 246 -8.36 10.51 -10.40
CA PRO A 246 -6.98 10.94 -10.65
C PRO A 246 -6.29 10.10 -11.74
N PRO A 247 -5.31 10.67 -12.46
CA PRO A 247 -4.41 9.91 -13.30
C PRO A 247 -3.86 8.69 -12.56
N THR A 248 -3.94 7.49 -13.18
CA THR A 248 -3.65 6.24 -12.48
C THR A 248 -2.77 5.31 -13.31
N CYS A 249 -1.67 4.84 -12.72
CA CYS A 249 -0.82 3.81 -13.29
C CYS A 249 -1.00 2.50 -12.52
N PHE A 250 -1.39 1.44 -13.22
CA PHE A 250 -1.40 0.08 -12.69
C PHE A 250 -0.09 -0.61 -13.01
N VAL A 251 0.46 -1.34 -12.03
CA VAL A 251 1.68 -2.13 -12.21
C VAL A 251 1.41 -3.55 -11.74
N HIS A 252 1.70 -4.55 -12.58
CA HIS A 252 1.39 -5.94 -12.24
C HIS A 252 2.43 -6.92 -12.80
N GLY A 253 2.73 -7.97 -12.04
CA GLY A 253 3.51 -9.10 -12.54
C GLY A 253 2.64 -10.04 -13.38
N SER A 254 3.13 -10.50 -14.54
CA SER A 254 2.32 -11.35 -15.43
C SER A 254 2.00 -12.73 -14.83
N GLU A 255 2.82 -13.22 -13.89
CA GLU A 255 2.69 -14.52 -13.23
C GLU A 255 2.11 -14.42 -11.80
N ASP A 256 1.46 -13.31 -11.47
CA ASP A 256 0.81 -13.14 -10.16
C ASP A 256 -0.41 -14.08 -10.02
N LYS A 257 -0.30 -15.01 -9.07
CA LYS A 257 -1.34 -16.01 -8.75
C LYS A 257 -2.12 -15.67 -7.49
N MET A 258 -1.72 -14.62 -6.77
CA MET A 258 -2.40 -14.15 -5.57
C MET A 258 -3.45 -13.08 -5.93
N CYS A 259 -3.06 -12.09 -6.76
CA CYS A 259 -3.96 -11.12 -7.36
C CYS A 259 -3.84 -11.26 -8.88
N HIS A 260 -4.82 -11.86 -9.53
CA HIS A 260 -4.70 -12.15 -10.95
C HIS A 260 -4.56 -10.86 -11.79
N PRO A 261 -3.58 -10.78 -12.74
CA PRO A 261 -3.33 -9.56 -13.53
C PRO A 261 -4.53 -9.03 -14.29
N ILE A 262 -5.52 -9.88 -14.57
CA ILE A 262 -6.75 -9.48 -15.23
C ILE A 262 -7.48 -8.35 -14.49
N PHE A 263 -7.40 -8.33 -13.15
CA PHE A 263 -8.07 -7.30 -12.35
C PHE A 263 -7.47 -5.91 -12.57
N SER A 264 -6.13 -5.78 -12.60
CA SER A 264 -5.49 -4.52 -12.97
C SER A 264 -5.76 -4.12 -14.42
N LYS A 265 -5.80 -5.08 -15.33
CA LYS A 265 -6.13 -4.83 -16.74
C LYS A 265 -7.56 -4.31 -16.88
N THR A 266 -8.53 -4.96 -16.24
CA THR A 266 -9.94 -4.53 -16.27
C THR A 266 -10.11 -3.15 -15.63
N ALA A 267 -9.45 -2.88 -14.50
CA ALA A 267 -9.49 -1.57 -13.84
C ALA A 267 -8.87 -0.46 -14.72
N TYR A 268 -7.75 -0.75 -15.37
CA TYR A 268 -7.13 0.14 -16.36
C TYR A 268 -8.08 0.46 -17.52
N GLU A 269 -8.69 -0.57 -18.12
CA GLU A 269 -9.64 -0.40 -19.23
C GLU A 269 -10.89 0.39 -18.81
N SER A 270 -11.37 0.16 -17.58
CA SER A 270 -12.49 0.88 -16.98
C SER A 270 -12.20 2.38 -16.87
N LEU A 271 -11.09 2.77 -16.23
CA LEU A 271 -10.70 4.19 -16.13
C LEU A 271 -10.42 4.82 -17.48
N ARG A 272 -9.76 4.09 -18.39
CA ARG A 272 -9.51 4.58 -19.75
C ARG A 272 -10.80 4.86 -20.52
N SER A 273 -11.81 4.02 -20.35
CA SER A 273 -13.13 4.22 -21.00
C SER A 273 -13.86 5.47 -20.50
N LEU A 274 -13.55 5.89 -19.27
CA LEU A 274 -14.03 7.13 -18.65
C LEU A 274 -13.21 8.38 -19.05
N GLY A 275 -12.19 8.21 -19.88
CA GLY A 275 -11.31 9.31 -20.32
C GLY A 275 -10.24 9.71 -19.31
N VAL A 276 -10.01 8.92 -18.28
CA VAL A 276 -8.94 9.17 -17.29
C VAL A 276 -7.58 8.84 -17.91
N ASP A 277 -6.59 9.67 -17.65
CA ASP A 277 -5.20 9.42 -18.03
C ASP A 277 -4.66 8.21 -17.25
N THR A 278 -4.42 7.11 -17.94
CA THR A 278 -4.06 5.83 -17.32
C THR A 278 -2.94 5.11 -18.04
N GLU A 279 -2.09 4.41 -17.27
CA GLU A 279 -1.06 3.50 -17.77
C GLU A 279 -1.21 2.11 -17.15
N LEU A 280 -0.77 1.09 -17.89
CA LEU A 280 -0.64 -0.28 -17.40
C LEU A 280 0.77 -0.79 -17.70
N LEU A 281 1.54 -1.08 -16.66
CA LEU A 281 2.90 -1.60 -16.73
C LEU A 281 2.90 -3.06 -16.29
N ILE A 282 3.27 -3.97 -17.18
CA ILE A 282 3.36 -5.41 -16.88
C ILE A 282 4.83 -5.80 -16.71
N ALA A 283 5.15 -6.39 -15.56
CA ALA A 283 6.44 -7.01 -15.30
C ALA A 283 6.37 -8.49 -15.74
N ASP A 284 6.91 -8.79 -16.89
CA ASP A 284 6.80 -10.12 -17.48
C ASP A 284 7.59 -11.17 -16.68
N GLY A 285 6.97 -12.33 -16.41
CA GLY A 285 7.51 -13.40 -15.59
C GLY A 285 7.52 -13.15 -14.09
N GLU A 286 7.11 -11.96 -13.61
CA GLU A 286 7.09 -11.63 -12.19
C GLU A 286 5.78 -12.05 -11.52
N GLY A 287 5.89 -12.43 -10.22
CA GLY A 287 4.76 -12.79 -9.39
C GLY A 287 4.28 -11.64 -8.49
N HIS A 288 3.51 -11.99 -7.46
CA HIS A 288 3.07 -11.02 -6.44
C HIS A 288 4.24 -10.48 -5.63
N ASP A 289 4.17 -9.21 -5.23
CA ASP A 289 5.17 -8.55 -4.37
C ASP A 289 6.59 -8.49 -4.97
N PHE A 290 6.71 -8.56 -6.30
CA PHE A 290 8.00 -8.61 -7.01
C PHE A 290 8.89 -7.40 -6.70
N GLU A 291 8.29 -6.23 -6.48
CA GLU A 291 9.01 -4.97 -6.26
C GLU A 291 9.66 -4.87 -4.86
N SER A 292 9.20 -5.66 -3.87
CA SER A 292 9.70 -5.59 -2.49
C SER A 292 11.16 -6.05 -2.36
N SER A 293 11.57 -6.98 -3.20
CA SER A 293 12.91 -7.59 -3.20
C SER A 293 13.81 -7.12 -4.34
N MET A 294 13.30 -6.28 -5.27
CA MET A 294 14.10 -5.80 -6.40
C MET A 294 15.22 -4.86 -5.97
N SER A 295 16.43 -5.17 -6.38
CA SER A 295 17.55 -4.23 -6.37
C SER A 295 17.48 -3.30 -7.59
N LYS A 296 18.23 -2.20 -7.55
CA LYS A 296 18.34 -1.27 -8.69
C LYS A 296 18.92 -1.89 -9.94
N ASP A 297 19.67 -2.98 -9.80
CA ASP A 297 20.30 -3.72 -10.91
C ASP A 297 19.37 -4.77 -11.54
N HIS A 298 18.18 -4.98 -10.98
CA HIS A 298 17.23 -5.94 -11.53
C HIS A 298 16.68 -5.44 -12.88
N PRO A 299 16.57 -6.31 -13.93
CA PRO A 299 16.10 -5.90 -15.25
C PRO A 299 14.75 -5.16 -15.22
N HIS A 300 13.83 -5.61 -14.37
CA HIS A 300 12.49 -5.00 -14.23
C HIS A 300 12.45 -3.78 -13.31
N PHE A 301 13.56 -3.33 -12.72
CA PHE A 301 13.57 -2.09 -11.92
C PHE A 301 13.19 -0.85 -12.75
N SER A 302 13.37 -0.91 -14.07
CA SER A 302 12.89 0.11 -15.02
C SER A 302 11.36 0.31 -14.93
N ILE A 303 10.58 -0.74 -14.65
CA ILE A 303 9.13 -0.67 -14.48
C ILE A 303 8.78 0.16 -13.22
N ILE A 304 9.50 -0.08 -12.11
CA ILE A 304 9.37 0.71 -10.89
C ILE A 304 9.71 2.18 -11.17
N ARG A 305 10.82 2.46 -11.87
CA ARG A 305 11.21 3.83 -12.24
C ARG A 305 10.20 4.50 -13.17
N ASN A 306 9.61 3.77 -14.10
CA ASN A 306 8.57 4.31 -14.98
C ASN A 306 7.30 4.69 -14.20
N SER A 307 6.88 3.89 -13.21
CA SER A 307 5.77 4.26 -12.34
C SER A 307 6.07 5.48 -11.47
N HIS A 308 7.32 5.65 -11.00
CA HIS A 308 7.73 6.86 -10.29
C HIS A 308 7.75 8.08 -11.22
N ARG A 309 8.19 7.91 -12.47
CA ARG A 309 8.13 8.98 -13.49
C ARG A 309 6.70 9.39 -13.77
N PHE A 310 5.78 8.42 -13.87
CA PHE A 310 4.35 8.71 -14.08
C PHE A 310 3.80 9.70 -13.06
N ILE A 311 4.10 9.54 -11.78
CA ILE A 311 3.65 10.49 -10.75
C ILE A 311 4.45 11.79 -10.76
N ALA A 312 5.77 11.73 -11.03
CA ALA A 312 6.61 12.91 -11.05
C ALA A 312 6.23 13.94 -12.13
N GLU A 313 5.68 13.46 -13.26
CA GLU A 313 5.20 14.30 -14.36
C GLU A 313 3.84 14.97 -14.08
N ARG A 314 3.15 14.59 -12.97
CA ARG A 314 1.77 15.01 -12.66
C ARG A 314 1.64 15.78 -11.34
N VAL A 315 2.72 15.94 -10.58
CA VAL A 315 2.75 16.69 -9.32
C VAL A 315 3.40 18.05 -9.45
#